data_4cf025d6ee7cd546fab51b3181722f32
#
_entry.id   4cf025d6ee7cd546fab51b3181722f32
#
_cell.length_a   1.000
_cell.length_b   1.000
_cell.length_c   1.000
_cell.angle_alpha   90.00
_cell.angle_beta   90.00
_cell.angle_gamma   90.00
#
_symmetry.space_group_name_H-M   'P 1'
#
loop_
_entity.id
_entity.type
_entity.pdbx_description
1 polymer ?
#
loop_
_entity_poly.entity_id
_entity_poly.type
_entity_poly.pdbx_seq_one_letter_code
_entity_poly.pdbx_strand_id
1 'polypeptide(L)'
;AELARTGRFEHSRQPRGMPNQGENLWTGTRGAYRYDEMAQHWIDERAVFANRPSPHFSTTGDYRDAGHYAQIVWARTARFGCAMASNTRDEFLVCRYVPAGNVVGERALP
;
A
#
# COMPACT_ATOMS: atom_id res chain seq x y z
N ALA A 1 1.40 16.86 2.73
CA ALA A 1 2.14 15.64 2.39
C ALA A 1 2.99 15.86 1.14
N GLU A 2 4.09 15.17 1.05
CA GLU A 2 5.06 15.33 -0.04
C GLU A 2 4.47 15.02 -1.40
N LEU A 3 3.65 13.97 -1.51
CA LEU A 3 3.01 13.59 -2.77
C LEU A 3 2.16 14.72 -3.35
N ALA A 4 1.36 15.38 -2.52
CA ALA A 4 0.52 16.47 -2.97
C ALA A 4 1.36 17.69 -3.38
N ARG A 5 2.41 17.99 -2.62
CA ARG A 5 3.27 19.14 -2.86
C ARG A 5 4.04 19.02 -4.17
N THR A 6 4.59 17.84 -4.44
CA THR A 6 5.43 17.61 -5.62
C THR A 6 4.68 17.06 -6.82
N GLY A 7 3.47 16.53 -6.61
CA GLY A 7 2.71 15.83 -7.64
C GLY A 7 3.26 14.46 -8.00
N ARG A 8 4.20 13.94 -7.24
CA ARG A 8 4.82 12.65 -7.48
C ARG A 8 4.00 11.51 -6.86
N PHE A 9 3.84 10.44 -7.62
CA PHE A 9 3.22 9.22 -7.13
C PHE A 9 4.31 8.14 -7.00
N GLU A 10 5.03 8.20 -5.89
CA GLU A 10 6.10 7.25 -5.60
C GLU A 10 6.20 7.01 -4.09
N HIS A 11 6.81 5.88 -3.71
CA HIS A 11 6.99 5.55 -2.30
C HIS A 11 7.97 6.51 -1.62
N SER A 12 7.68 6.84 -0.37
CA SER A 12 8.52 7.70 0.45
C SER A 12 9.85 7.04 0.76
N ARG A 13 10.90 7.86 0.87
CA ARG A 13 12.20 7.38 1.33
C ARG A 13 12.12 7.11 2.83
N GLN A 14 12.64 5.95 3.26
CA GLN A 14 12.67 5.59 4.67
C GLN A 14 13.75 6.37 5.42
N PRO A 15 13.45 6.96 6.59
CA PRO A 15 14.46 7.61 7.42
C PRO A 15 15.48 6.59 7.95
N ARG A 16 16.74 7.00 8.03
CA ARG A 16 17.79 6.17 8.59
C ARG A 16 17.53 5.88 10.07
N GLY A 17 17.80 4.63 10.50
CA GLY A 17 17.67 4.24 11.89
C GLY A 17 16.24 3.98 12.35
N MET A 18 15.26 4.15 11.48
CA MET A 18 13.87 3.83 11.77
C MET A 18 13.54 2.41 11.32
N PRO A 19 12.57 1.72 11.98
CA PRO A 19 12.08 0.46 11.48
C PRO A 19 11.56 0.62 10.06
N ASN A 20 11.74 -0.39 9.23
CA ASN A 20 11.19 -0.37 7.87
C ASN A 20 9.67 -0.25 7.94
N GLN A 21 9.12 0.66 7.15
CA GLN A 21 7.70 0.88 7.02
C GLN A 21 7.23 0.42 5.64
N GLY A 22 6.10 -0.29 5.62
CA GLY A 22 5.40 -0.57 4.38
C GLY A 22 4.53 0.62 4.00
N GLU A 23 4.24 0.76 2.72
CA GLU A 23 3.35 1.81 2.23
C GLU A 23 2.39 1.27 1.19
N ASN A 24 1.12 1.69 1.30
CA ASN A 24 0.17 1.61 0.20
C ASN A 24 -0.12 3.02 -0.29
N LEU A 25 -0.08 3.21 -1.58
CA LEU A 25 -0.35 4.50 -2.22
C LEU A 25 -1.54 4.37 -3.15
N TRP A 26 -2.40 5.39 -3.15
CA TRP A 26 -3.53 5.50 -4.07
C TRP A 26 -3.62 6.93 -4.57
N THR A 27 -3.95 7.09 -5.84
CA THR A 27 -4.22 8.41 -6.41
C THR A 27 -5.45 8.36 -7.32
N GLY A 28 -6.19 9.44 -7.35
CA GLY A 28 -7.35 9.60 -8.23
C GLY A 28 -7.77 11.05 -8.31
N THR A 29 -8.72 11.32 -9.20
CA THR A 29 -9.25 12.66 -9.41
C THR A 29 -9.86 13.21 -8.13
N ARG A 30 -9.49 14.43 -7.78
CA ARG A 30 -9.97 15.11 -6.58
C ARG A 30 -11.48 15.18 -6.55
N GLY A 31 -12.07 14.78 -5.43
CA GLY A 31 -13.51 14.81 -5.22
C GLY A 31 -14.30 13.69 -5.87
N ALA A 32 -13.65 12.80 -6.64
CA ALA A 32 -14.34 11.72 -7.35
C ALA A 32 -14.58 10.47 -6.52
N TYR A 33 -13.83 10.28 -5.42
CA TYR A 33 -13.85 9.06 -4.63
C TYR A 33 -13.97 9.31 -3.15
N ARG A 34 -14.66 8.40 -2.45
CA ARG A 34 -14.70 8.38 -0.98
C ARG A 34 -13.54 7.53 -0.46
N TYR A 35 -13.21 7.67 0.83
CA TYR A 35 -12.11 6.91 1.45
C TYR A 35 -12.32 5.40 1.35
N ASP A 36 -13.55 4.94 1.56
CA ASP A 36 -13.86 3.51 1.47
C ASP A 36 -13.68 2.99 0.04
N GLU A 37 -13.99 3.79 -0.97
CA GLU A 37 -13.75 3.41 -2.37
C GLU A 37 -12.26 3.32 -2.68
N MET A 38 -11.46 4.23 -2.15
CA MET A 38 -10.01 4.20 -2.32
C MET A 38 -9.41 2.92 -1.74
N ALA A 39 -9.75 2.59 -0.50
CA ALA A 39 -9.28 1.38 0.15
C ALA A 39 -9.79 0.12 -0.53
N GLN A 40 -11.01 0.18 -1.08
CA GLN A 40 -11.61 -0.96 -1.78
C GLN A 40 -10.80 -1.38 -2.99
N HIS A 41 -10.15 -0.45 -3.69
CA HIS A 41 -9.26 -0.79 -4.81
C HIS A 41 -8.13 -1.72 -4.35
N TRP A 42 -7.57 -1.46 -3.16
CA TRP A 42 -6.54 -2.34 -2.60
C TRP A 42 -7.12 -3.70 -2.18
N ILE A 43 -8.30 -3.68 -1.57
CA ILE A 43 -8.96 -4.90 -1.08
C ILE A 43 -9.38 -5.80 -2.24
N ASP A 44 -9.76 -5.22 -3.37
CA ASP A 44 -10.17 -5.96 -4.56
C ASP A 44 -9.04 -6.84 -5.12
N GLU A 45 -7.79 -6.53 -4.79
CA GLU A 45 -6.65 -7.37 -5.17
C GLU A 45 -6.72 -8.77 -4.55
N ARG A 46 -7.59 -8.97 -3.55
CA ARG A 46 -7.82 -10.29 -2.95
C ARG A 46 -8.15 -11.35 -4.01
N ALA A 47 -8.80 -10.96 -5.09
CA ALA A 47 -9.19 -11.89 -6.16
C ALA A 47 -7.99 -12.59 -6.81
N VAL A 48 -6.80 -11.97 -6.78
CA VAL A 48 -5.58 -12.53 -7.37
C VAL A 48 -4.50 -12.81 -6.33
N PHE A 49 -4.81 -12.68 -5.04
CA PHE A 49 -3.85 -12.97 -3.97
C PHE A 49 -3.81 -14.46 -3.63
N ALA A 50 -2.60 -14.99 -3.51
CA ALA A 50 -2.35 -16.32 -2.97
C ALA A 50 -1.34 -16.22 -1.82
N ASN A 51 -1.57 -16.95 -0.73
CA ASN A 51 -0.68 -16.90 0.43
C ASN A 51 0.62 -17.70 0.17
N ARG A 52 1.51 -17.08 -0.57
CA ARG A 52 2.82 -17.63 -0.95
C ARG A 52 3.91 -16.67 -0.51
N PRO A 53 5.16 -17.13 -0.39
CA PRO A 53 6.27 -16.24 -0.05
C PRO A 53 6.39 -15.08 -1.04
N SER A 54 6.59 -13.87 -0.49
CA SER A 54 6.80 -12.67 -1.33
C SER A 54 8.05 -12.87 -2.21
N PRO A 55 8.02 -12.44 -3.46
CA PRO A 55 6.99 -11.67 -4.15
C PRO A 55 5.99 -12.52 -4.95
N HIS A 56 5.86 -13.82 -4.65
CA HIS A 56 5.08 -14.78 -5.45
C HIS A 56 3.62 -14.91 -5.03
N PHE A 57 3.06 -13.92 -4.34
CA PHE A 57 1.70 -13.96 -3.81
C PHE A 57 0.62 -13.55 -4.80
N SER A 58 0.96 -13.22 -6.04
CA SER A 58 -0.03 -12.90 -7.07
C SER A 58 -0.21 -14.05 -8.05
N THR A 59 -1.47 -14.46 -8.28
CA THR A 59 -1.80 -15.50 -9.25
C THR A 59 -1.55 -15.07 -10.69
N THR A 60 -1.40 -13.76 -10.94
CA THR A 60 -1.08 -13.22 -12.26
C THR A 60 0.41 -13.33 -12.59
N GLY A 61 1.26 -13.62 -11.61
CA GLY A 61 2.71 -13.60 -11.75
C GLY A 61 3.34 -12.22 -11.57
N ASP A 62 2.54 -11.18 -11.42
CA ASP A 62 3.02 -9.82 -11.17
C ASP A 62 2.64 -9.43 -9.73
N TYR A 63 3.65 -9.28 -8.85
CA TYR A 63 3.42 -8.95 -7.45
C TYR A 63 2.65 -7.62 -7.29
N ARG A 64 2.76 -6.70 -8.23
CA ARG A 64 2.08 -5.40 -8.16
C ARG A 64 0.56 -5.54 -8.18
N ASP A 65 0.04 -6.63 -8.74
CA ASP A 65 -1.40 -6.85 -8.82
C ASP A 65 -2.02 -7.25 -7.48
N ALA A 66 -1.22 -7.67 -6.50
CA ALA A 66 -1.71 -8.10 -5.19
C ALA A 66 -0.95 -7.47 -4.01
N GLY A 67 0.00 -6.56 -4.29
CA GLY A 67 0.90 -6.03 -3.26
C GLY A 67 0.21 -5.19 -2.20
N HIS A 68 -0.79 -4.41 -2.55
CA HIS A 68 -1.54 -3.61 -1.58
C HIS A 68 -2.34 -4.49 -0.63
N TYR A 69 -3.02 -5.49 -1.17
CA TYR A 69 -3.78 -6.43 -0.36
C TYR A 69 -2.86 -7.24 0.56
N ALA A 70 -1.74 -7.74 0.04
CA ALA A 70 -0.77 -8.49 0.84
C ALA A 70 -0.29 -7.67 2.05
N GLN A 71 -0.02 -6.38 1.88
CA GLN A 71 0.37 -5.51 2.98
C GLN A 71 -0.75 -5.34 4.00
N ILE A 72 -1.99 -5.15 3.55
CA ILE A 72 -3.15 -4.97 4.45
C ILE A 72 -3.32 -6.18 5.36
N VAL A 73 -3.17 -7.39 4.84
CA VAL A 73 -3.39 -8.62 5.61
C VAL A 73 -2.11 -9.17 6.24
N TRP A 74 -0.99 -8.48 6.12
CA TRP A 74 0.31 -8.97 6.62
C TRP A 74 0.27 -9.17 8.13
N ALA A 75 0.36 -10.43 8.56
CA ALA A 75 0.12 -10.80 9.96
C ALA A 75 1.12 -10.19 10.94
N ARG A 76 2.37 -9.98 10.53
CA ARG A 76 3.40 -9.39 11.39
C ARG A 76 3.34 -7.89 11.52
N THR A 77 2.62 -7.21 10.64
CA THR A 77 2.40 -5.77 10.76
C THR A 77 1.54 -5.50 11.98
N ALA A 78 2.04 -4.68 12.90
CA ALA A 78 1.40 -4.45 14.19
C ALA A 78 0.60 -3.15 14.23
N ARG A 79 1.00 -2.14 13.43
CA ARG A 79 0.36 -0.83 13.43
C ARG A 79 0.30 -0.26 12.03
N PHE A 80 -0.70 0.57 11.79
CA PHE A 80 -0.77 1.32 10.54
C PHE A 80 -1.38 2.70 10.79
N GLY A 81 -1.11 3.62 9.88
CA GLY A 81 -1.73 4.94 9.87
C GLY A 81 -1.85 5.43 8.44
N CYS A 82 -2.89 6.20 8.18
CA CYS A 82 -3.17 6.72 6.86
C CYS A 82 -3.32 8.23 6.90
N ALA A 83 -2.97 8.88 5.79
CA ALA A 83 -3.14 10.32 5.61
C ALA A 83 -3.59 10.61 4.18
N MET A 84 -4.41 11.65 4.05
CA MET A 84 -4.82 12.17 2.75
C MET A 84 -4.07 13.45 2.46
N ALA A 85 -3.76 13.63 1.18
CA ALA A 85 -3.23 14.87 0.66
C ALA A 85 -3.85 15.14 -0.71
N SER A 86 -3.83 16.38 -1.15
CA SER A 86 -4.38 16.72 -2.46
C SER A 86 -3.63 17.90 -3.08
N ASN A 87 -3.63 17.95 -4.39
CA ASN A 87 -3.25 19.13 -5.15
C ASN A 87 -4.50 19.61 -5.91
N THR A 88 -4.34 20.48 -6.90
CA THR A 88 -5.49 21.06 -7.62
C THR A 88 -6.25 20.02 -8.46
N ARG A 89 -5.63 18.90 -8.81
CA ARG A 89 -6.20 17.92 -9.76
C ARG A 89 -6.52 16.59 -9.10
N ASP A 90 -5.67 16.13 -8.16
CA ASP A 90 -5.70 14.77 -7.65
C ASP A 90 -5.70 14.73 -6.13
N GLU A 91 -6.22 13.63 -5.61
CA GLU A 91 -6.08 13.26 -4.20
C GLU A 91 -5.16 12.07 -4.07
N PHE A 92 -4.47 11.99 -2.93
CA PHE A 92 -3.54 10.91 -2.63
C PHE A 92 -3.89 10.32 -1.27
N LEU A 93 -4.02 9.01 -1.20
CA LEU A 93 -4.15 8.28 0.06
C LEU A 93 -2.85 7.52 0.29
N VAL A 94 -2.24 7.75 1.44
CA VAL A 94 -1.01 7.08 1.84
C VAL A 94 -1.26 6.36 3.15
N CYS A 95 -1.06 5.05 3.16
CA CYS A 95 -1.12 4.26 4.38
C CYS A 95 0.25 3.66 4.64
N ARG A 96 0.73 3.77 5.88
CA ARG A 96 2.02 3.21 6.31
C ARG A 96 1.80 2.14 7.35
N TYR A 97 2.61 1.11 7.31
CA TYR A 97 2.48 -0.11 8.11
C TYR A 97 3.80 -0.41 8.80
N VAL A 98 3.75 -0.76 10.08
CA VAL A 98 4.94 -1.02 10.89
C VAL A 98 4.76 -2.33 11.66
N PRO A 99 5.70 -3.28 11.57
CA PRO A 99 6.79 -3.36 10.59
C PRO A 99 6.27 -3.54 9.18
N ALA A 100 7.15 -3.31 8.20
CA ALA A 100 6.80 -3.45 6.79
C ALA A 100 6.35 -4.87 6.46
N GLY A 101 5.33 -4.97 5.59
CA GLY A 101 4.94 -6.23 4.97
C GLY A 101 5.72 -6.47 3.68
N ASN A 102 5.25 -7.44 2.91
CA ASN A 102 5.80 -7.79 1.60
C ASN A 102 7.29 -8.10 1.63
N VAL A 103 7.75 -8.69 2.74
CA VAL A 103 9.16 -9.05 2.93
C VAL A 103 9.47 -10.28 2.07
N VAL A 104 10.48 -10.16 1.22
CA VAL A 104 10.88 -11.23 0.31
C VAL A 104 11.16 -12.52 1.10
N GLY A 105 10.59 -13.62 0.65
CA GLY A 105 10.74 -14.94 1.27
C GLY A 105 9.73 -15.23 2.38
N GLU A 106 8.94 -14.26 2.82
CA GLU A 106 7.93 -14.45 3.87
C GLU A 106 6.52 -14.41 3.29
N ARG A 107 5.60 -15.09 3.98
CA ARG A 107 4.18 -15.09 3.64
C ARG A 107 3.44 -14.01 4.42
N ALA A 108 2.36 -13.50 3.83
CA ALA A 108 1.49 -12.55 4.52
C ALA A 108 0.80 -13.20 5.73
N LEU A 109 0.28 -14.40 5.55
CA LEU A 109 -0.46 -15.14 6.58
C LEU A 109 0.33 -16.38 7.00
N PRO A 110 0.26 -16.77 8.30
CA PRO A 110 0.97 -17.95 8.79
C PRO A 110 0.47 -19.25 8.17
#